data_408d093ca1502211c7d5359880134bad
#
_entry.id   408d093ca1502211c7d5359880134bad
#
_cell.length_a   1.000
_cell.length_b   1.000
_cell.length_c   1.000
_cell.angle_alpha   90.00
_cell.angle_beta   90.00
_cell.angle_gamma   90.00
#
_symmetry.space_group_name_H-M   'P 1'
#
loop_
_entity.id
_entity.type
_entity.pdbx_description
1 polymer ?
#
loop_
_entity_poly.entity_id
_entity_poly.type
_entity_poly.pdbx_seq_one_letter_code
_entity_poly.pdbx_strand_id
1 'polypeptide(L)'
;MRRKFGIPTQRIAGGLLAVGMLAALHTPAADAKAGAVTGGPHSPAARAQASYQALNKYFEVGQQGLLLEEYPNEQQNPYSYIWPYSQAAVAAENLAGIPGSGRKADQEAQRRLDLYEPYWNATTTPKGYDSYLRPPLGQGGDKFYDDNEWIGLHLIQQYQRTGDRSSLARAKEIFALVVHGWDTDTTHPCAGGVYWTQAPWSQDRNTISNGPGAELGAHLYLLTRDKSYLTWAKKMYAWAQQCMLAPNGLYWDHIDLAGTIEKTQWSYNQGVMLGAGTLLYKATRDKKYLNDAKALAKASLAFYAAEDRLWKQPTRFNAIYFKNLLILDSVSHDRKYKAVAEAYSTRAWKEARDPATGLFHFAEGPVQLLEQSGMVQIDALLAWPRGKYGELA
;
A
#
# COMPACT_ATOMS: atom_id res chain seq x y z
N MET A 1 -56.37 -49.62 -17.75
CA MET A 1 -55.82 -50.98 -17.93
C MET A 1 -54.72 -51.16 -16.84
N ARG A 2 -55.01 -51.70 -15.81
CA ARG A 2 -54.83 -52.97 -15.09
C ARG A 2 -53.66 -53.83 -15.60
N ARG A 3 -52.70 -54.10 -14.65
CA ARG A 3 -52.11 -55.38 -14.17
C ARG A 3 -50.86 -55.05 -13.37
N LYS A 4 -50.74 -55.23 -12.13
CA LYS A 4 -50.72 -56.24 -11.05
C LYS A 4 -49.75 -57.40 -11.29
N PHE A 5 -49.11 -57.78 -10.15
CA PHE A 5 -48.42 -59.00 -9.68
C PHE A 5 -46.89 -58.89 -9.73
N GLY A 6 -46.13 -59.32 -8.74
CA GLY A 6 -46.42 -60.00 -7.45
C GLY A 6 -45.07 -60.29 -6.74
N ILE A 7 -45.13 -60.42 -5.41
CA ILE A 7 -44.03 -60.78 -4.49
C ILE A 7 -43.85 -62.34 -4.51
N PRO A 8 -42.65 -62.82 -4.20
CA PRO A 8 -42.63 -63.80 -3.13
C PRO A 8 -41.55 -63.58 -2.05
N THR A 9 -41.98 -63.78 -0.85
CA THR A 9 -41.28 -64.02 0.41
C THR A 9 -40.54 -65.33 0.44
N GLN A 10 -39.33 -65.39 1.06
CA GLN A 10 -38.88 -66.61 1.78
C GLN A 10 -38.00 -66.24 2.98
N ARG A 11 -38.11 -67.09 3.95
CA ARG A 11 -37.86 -66.96 5.36
C ARG A 11 -36.46 -67.51 5.84
N ILE A 12 -35.91 -66.81 6.83
CA ILE A 12 -35.31 -67.31 8.11
C ILE A 12 -34.10 -68.26 8.03
N ALA A 13 -32.99 -67.79 8.65
CA ALA A 13 -32.22 -68.61 9.65
C ALA A 13 -31.45 -67.63 10.56
N GLY A 14 -31.65 -67.86 11.86
CA GLY A 14 -31.08 -67.03 12.93
C GLY A 14 -29.64 -67.39 13.25
N GLY A 15 -28.95 -66.41 13.79
CA GLY A 15 -27.64 -66.54 14.40
C GLY A 15 -27.43 -65.43 15.41
N LEU A 16 -27.59 -65.69 16.69
CA LEU A 16 -27.18 -64.81 17.77
C LEU A 16 -25.66 -64.66 17.74
N LEU A 17 -25.17 -63.46 17.74
CA LEU A 17 -23.80 -63.17 18.19
C LEU A 17 -23.79 -61.84 18.92
N ALA A 18 -23.05 -61.81 19.99
CA ALA A 18 -22.97 -60.86 21.09
C ALA A 18 -22.77 -59.39 20.73
N VAL A 19 -23.49 -58.56 21.47
CA VAL A 19 -23.32 -57.10 21.54
C VAL A 19 -22.04 -56.79 22.30
N GLY A 20 -21.01 -56.30 21.56
CA GLY A 20 -19.88 -55.60 22.13
C GLY A 20 -20.10 -54.10 21.95
N MET A 21 -20.51 -53.40 23.02
CA MET A 21 -20.52 -51.93 23.04
C MET A 21 -19.08 -51.42 23.03
N LEU A 22 -18.59 -50.98 21.87
CA LEU A 22 -17.45 -50.05 21.82
C LEU A 22 -18.02 -48.63 21.96
N ALA A 23 -17.82 -48.03 23.13
CA ALA A 23 -17.98 -46.61 23.35
C ALA A 23 -16.91 -45.86 22.50
N ALA A 24 -17.32 -45.29 21.39
CA ALA A 24 -16.48 -44.34 20.65
C ALA A 24 -16.34 -43.06 21.49
N LEU A 25 -15.19 -42.93 22.15
CA LEU A 25 -14.76 -41.68 22.73
C LEU A 25 -14.62 -40.65 21.58
N HIS A 26 -15.59 -39.75 21.48
CA HIS A 26 -15.44 -38.52 20.67
C HIS A 26 -14.40 -37.64 21.37
N THR A 27 -13.15 -37.68 20.90
CA THR A 27 -12.20 -36.64 21.17
C THR A 27 -12.69 -35.37 20.42
N PRO A 28 -12.88 -34.22 21.10
CA PRO A 28 -13.15 -32.98 20.39
C PRO A 28 -11.97 -32.70 19.46
N ALA A 29 -12.28 -32.44 18.21
CA ALA A 29 -11.30 -31.97 17.25
C ALA A 29 -10.58 -30.76 17.87
N ALA A 30 -9.27 -30.85 18.02
CA ALA A 30 -8.46 -29.77 18.48
C ALA A 30 -8.69 -28.59 17.52
N ASP A 31 -9.18 -27.46 18.05
CA ASP A 31 -9.22 -26.20 17.35
C ASP A 31 -7.87 -25.98 16.69
N ALA A 32 -7.88 -25.85 15.38
CA ALA A 32 -6.69 -25.50 14.62
C ALA A 32 -6.15 -24.20 15.20
N LYS A 33 -5.03 -24.28 15.93
CA LYS A 33 -4.29 -23.12 16.42
C LYS A 33 -4.10 -22.17 15.25
N ALA A 34 -4.62 -20.95 15.38
CA ALA A 34 -4.28 -19.84 14.51
C ALA A 34 -2.77 -19.85 14.31
N GLY A 35 -2.31 -19.90 13.05
CA GLY A 35 -0.90 -20.03 12.72
C GLY A 35 -0.08 -19.01 13.49
N ALA A 36 0.83 -19.47 14.34
CA ALA A 36 1.71 -18.60 15.08
C ALA A 36 2.65 -17.93 14.07
N VAL A 37 2.63 -16.59 14.02
CA VAL A 37 3.60 -15.81 13.28
C VAL A 37 5.00 -16.30 13.66
N THR A 38 5.76 -16.82 12.70
CA THR A 38 7.07 -17.41 12.94
C THR A 38 8.09 -16.32 13.28
N GLY A 39 8.43 -16.16 14.56
CA GLY A 39 9.43 -15.20 15.04
C GLY A 39 9.27 -14.92 16.54
N GLY A 40 10.36 -14.56 17.22
CA GLY A 40 10.32 -14.10 18.62
C GLY A 40 9.53 -12.80 18.79
N PRO A 41 9.26 -12.37 20.05
CA PRO A 41 8.41 -11.20 20.37
C PRO A 41 8.90 -9.87 19.79
N HIS A 42 10.13 -9.81 19.30
CA HIS A 42 10.74 -8.64 18.67
C HIS A 42 10.97 -8.82 17.15
N SER A 43 10.41 -9.88 16.54
CA SER A 43 10.49 -10.04 15.08
C SER A 43 9.74 -8.91 14.36
N PRO A 44 10.10 -8.57 13.11
CA PRO A 44 9.36 -7.58 12.32
C PRO A 44 7.86 -7.86 12.26
N ALA A 45 7.46 -9.13 12.07
CA ALA A 45 6.05 -9.51 12.07
C ALA A 45 5.34 -9.23 13.40
N ALA A 46 5.99 -9.53 14.54
CA ALA A 46 5.43 -9.25 15.86
C ALA A 46 5.35 -7.74 16.13
N ARG A 47 6.35 -6.97 15.71
CA ARG A 47 6.33 -5.50 15.81
C ARG A 47 5.20 -4.91 14.96
N ALA A 48 5.06 -5.32 13.70
CA ALA A 48 3.98 -4.87 12.83
C ALA A 48 2.60 -5.15 13.43
N GLN A 49 2.39 -6.35 13.95
CA GLN A 49 1.14 -6.73 14.60
C GLN A 49 0.84 -5.89 15.84
N ALA A 50 1.84 -5.67 16.72
CA ALA A 50 1.68 -4.87 17.93
C ALA A 50 1.39 -3.39 17.59
N SER A 51 2.10 -2.83 16.61
CA SER A 51 1.91 -1.46 16.14
C SER A 51 0.54 -1.25 15.48
N TYR A 52 0.03 -2.25 14.75
CA TYR A 52 -1.31 -2.22 14.16
C TYR A 52 -2.41 -2.34 15.21
N GLN A 53 -2.20 -3.16 16.25
CA GLN A 53 -3.13 -3.20 17.39
C GLN A 53 -3.21 -1.85 18.11
N ALA A 54 -2.08 -1.16 18.29
CA ALA A 54 -2.06 0.19 18.84
C ALA A 54 -2.79 1.18 17.92
N LEU A 55 -2.58 1.11 16.58
CA LEU A 55 -3.33 1.91 15.62
C LEU A 55 -4.84 1.73 15.79
N ASN A 56 -5.33 0.50 15.79
CA ASN A 56 -6.75 0.23 15.94
C ASN A 56 -7.30 0.72 17.28
N LYS A 57 -6.54 0.51 18.36
CA LYS A 57 -6.96 0.91 19.71
C LYS A 57 -7.13 2.41 19.87
N TYR A 58 -6.25 3.21 19.28
CA TYR A 58 -6.17 4.64 19.54
C TYR A 58 -6.78 5.50 18.42
N PHE A 59 -6.83 5.00 17.20
CA PHE A 59 -7.31 5.78 16.06
C PHE A 59 -8.70 5.36 15.57
N GLU A 60 -9.17 4.13 15.84
CA GLU A 60 -10.45 3.69 15.33
C GLU A 60 -11.62 4.37 16.05
N VAL A 61 -12.56 4.94 15.27
CA VAL A 61 -13.71 5.68 15.77
C VAL A 61 -14.97 4.82 15.71
N GLY A 62 -15.56 4.57 16.87
CA GLY A 62 -16.81 3.83 16.96
C GLY A 62 -16.70 2.39 16.41
N GLN A 63 -17.83 1.87 15.89
CA GLN A 63 -17.87 0.51 15.32
C GLN A 63 -17.75 0.49 13.80
N GLN A 64 -17.65 1.64 13.15
CA GLN A 64 -17.65 1.75 11.69
C GLN A 64 -16.27 1.49 11.06
N GLY A 65 -15.19 1.58 11.85
CA GLY A 65 -13.82 1.32 11.38
C GLY A 65 -13.17 2.51 10.68
N LEU A 66 -13.79 3.70 10.73
CA LEU A 66 -13.15 4.95 10.33
C LEU A 66 -12.06 5.32 11.34
N LEU A 67 -11.12 6.14 10.93
CA LEU A 67 -9.95 6.47 11.73
C LEU A 67 -9.88 7.98 12.01
N LEU A 68 -9.28 8.35 13.15
CA LEU A 68 -8.84 9.70 13.42
C LEU A 68 -7.62 10.06 12.56
N GLU A 69 -7.42 11.34 12.31
CA GLU A 69 -6.20 11.86 11.67
C GLU A 69 -4.99 11.78 12.61
N GLU A 70 -5.23 12.03 13.91
CA GLU A 70 -4.21 12.08 14.94
C GLU A 70 -4.76 11.62 16.31
N TYR A 71 -3.85 11.25 17.21
CA TYR A 71 -4.22 10.88 18.58
C TYR A 71 -3.25 11.51 19.61
N PRO A 72 -3.77 12.19 20.69
CA PRO A 72 -5.18 12.53 20.87
C PRO A 72 -5.70 13.43 19.75
N ASN A 73 -7.00 13.35 19.44
CA ASN A 73 -7.59 14.19 18.38
C ASN A 73 -7.77 15.62 18.88
N GLU A 74 -6.96 16.51 18.36
CA GLU A 74 -7.02 17.96 18.65
C GLU A 74 -7.65 18.74 17.47
N GLN A 75 -7.95 18.07 16.36
CA GLN A 75 -8.55 18.67 15.18
C GLN A 75 -10.08 18.70 15.27
N GLN A 76 -10.69 19.56 14.45
CA GLN A 76 -12.16 19.63 14.36
C GLN A 76 -12.77 18.47 13.56
N ASN A 77 -12.00 17.86 12.66
CA ASN A 77 -12.47 16.75 11.84
C ASN A 77 -12.57 15.47 12.68
N PRO A 78 -13.75 14.83 12.70
CA PRO A 78 -13.93 13.59 13.46
C PRO A 78 -13.28 12.36 12.79
N TYR A 79 -12.83 12.49 11.54
CA TYR A 79 -12.25 11.41 10.75
C TYR A 79 -11.03 11.89 9.96
N SER A 80 -10.17 10.95 9.59
CA SER A 80 -9.00 11.23 8.77
C SER A 80 -9.36 11.59 7.32
N TYR A 81 -8.47 12.34 6.68
CA TYR A 81 -8.46 12.48 5.23
C TYR A 81 -8.12 11.14 4.55
N ILE A 82 -8.36 11.08 3.23
CA ILE A 82 -8.21 9.85 2.44
C ILE A 82 -6.76 9.33 2.43
N TRP A 83 -5.75 10.22 2.33
CA TRP A 83 -4.36 9.78 2.32
C TRP A 83 -3.96 9.07 3.62
N PRO A 84 -4.11 9.64 4.83
CA PRO A 84 -3.83 8.93 6.07
C PRO A 84 -4.63 7.64 6.21
N TYR A 85 -5.91 7.66 5.85
CA TYR A 85 -6.73 6.45 5.84
C TYR A 85 -6.15 5.37 4.91
N SER A 86 -5.76 5.75 3.69
CA SER A 86 -5.21 4.83 2.70
C SER A 86 -3.93 4.17 3.19
N GLN A 87 -3.06 4.91 3.90
CA GLN A 87 -1.82 4.35 4.43
C GLN A 87 -2.07 3.36 5.59
N ALA A 88 -3.13 3.56 6.37
CA ALA A 88 -3.56 2.58 7.37
C ALA A 88 -4.17 1.31 6.71
N ALA A 89 -4.89 1.47 5.60
CA ALA A 89 -5.39 0.35 4.82
C ALA A 89 -4.25 -0.45 4.14
N VAL A 90 -3.25 0.23 3.58
CA VAL A 90 -2.02 -0.42 3.07
C VAL A 90 -1.27 -1.16 4.17
N ALA A 91 -1.24 -0.61 5.40
CA ALA A 91 -0.63 -1.31 6.53
C ALA A 91 -1.34 -2.64 6.86
N ALA A 92 -2.69 -2.67 6.81
CA ALA A 92 -3.47 -3.89 6.97
C ALA A 92 -3.20 -4.90 5.84
N GLU A 93 -3.13 -4.43 4.58
CA GLU A 93 -2.80 -5.26 3.42
C GLU A 93 -1.39 -5.87 3.52
N ASN A 94 -0.41 -5.08 3.96
CA ASN A 94 0.95 -5.57 4.16
C ASN A 94 1.03 -6.62 5.27
N LEU A 95 0.24 -6.50 6.35
CA LEU A 95 0.11 -7.52 7.38
C LEU A 95 -0.53 -8.80 6.84
N ALA A 96 -1.57 -8.69 6.01
CA ALA A 96 -2.21 -9.83 5.39
C ALA A 96 -1.27 -10.59 4.44
N GLY A 97 -0.31 -9.91 3.83
CA GLY A 97 0.72 -10.51 2.99
C GLY A 97 1.84 -11.24 3.73
N ILE A 98 1.93 -11.15 5.06
CA ILE A 98 2.92 -11.89 5.86
C ILE A 98 2.55 -13.38 5.84
N PRO A 99 3.50 -14.29 5.53
CA PRO A 99 3.22 -15.73 5.57
C PRO A 99 2.70 -16.18 6.93
N GLY A 100 1.55 -16.86 6.93
CA GLY A 100 0.92 -17.36 8.16
C GLY A 100 0.08 -16.32 8.91
N SER A 101 -0.16 -15.13 8.38
CA SER A 101 -1.04 -14.10 8.95
C SER A 101 -2.48 -14.59 9.17
N GLY A 102 -2.98 -15.45 8.27
CA GLY A 102 -4.26 -16.14 8.39
C GLY A 102 -5.48 -15.28 8.07
N ARG A 103 -6.65 -15.94 8.06
CA ARG A 103 -7.92 -15.35 7.59
C ARG A 103 -8.35 -14.07 8.30
N LYS A 104 -7.97 -13.89 9.57
CA LYS A 104 -8.32 -12.64 10.29
C LYS A 104 -7.61 -11.42 9.70
N ALA A 105 -6.36 -11.56 9.29
CA ALA A 105 -5.63 -10.48 8.63
C ALA A 105 -6.23 -10.17 7.24
N ASP A 106 -6.63 -11.20 6.49
CA ASP A 106 -7.33 -11.01 5.21
C ASP A 106 -8.66 -10.28 5.38
N GLN A 107 -9.44 -10.65 6.40
CA GLN A 107 -10.71 -9.98 6.71
C GLN A 107 -10.51 -8.52 7.12
N GLU A 108 -9.47 -8.24 7.89
CA GLU A 108 -9.15 -6.85 8.29
C GLU A 108 -8.67 -6.01 7.09
N ALA A 109 -7.81 -6.56 6.22
CA ALA A 109 -7.40 -5.89 4.99
C ALA A 109 -8.61 -5.57 4.10
N GLN A 110 -9.54 -6.52 3.94
CA GLN A 110 -10.78 -6.30 3.19
C GLN A 110 -11.66 -5.24 3.84
N ARG A 111 -11.85 -5.28 5.16
CA ARG A 111 -12.63 -4.28 5.90
C ARG A 111 -12.08 -2.86 5.67
N ARG A 112 -10.76 -2.70 5.71
CA ARG A 112 -10.13 -1.39 5.44
C ARG A 112 -10.30 -0.96 3.98
N LEU A 113 -10.26 -1.90 3.06
CA LEU A 113 -10.49 -1.63 1.64
C LEU A 113 -11.93 -1.16 1.38
N ASP A 114 -12.93 -1.82 1.98
CA ASP A 114 -14.35 -1.49 1.81
C ASP A 114 -14.65 -0.06 2.28
N LEU A 115 -13.92 0.45 3.25
CA LEU A 115 -14.06 1.78 3.81
C LEU A 115 -13.42 2.91 2.97
N TYR A 116 -12.91 2.61 1.79
CA TYR A 116 -12.66 3.64 0.77
C TYR A 116 -13.95 4.17 0.13
N GLU A 117 -15.02 3.37 0.11
CA GLU A 117 -16.26 3.74 -0.60
C GLU A 117 -16.89 5.05 -0.09
N PRO A 118 -16.88 5.40 1.21
CA PRO A 118 -17.34 6.70 1.68
C PRO A 118 -16.60 7.93 1.12
N TYR A 119 -15.41 7.75 0.56
CA TYR A 119 -14.64 8.82 -0.11
C TYR A 119 -14.85 8.83 -1.63
N TRP A 120 -15.44 7.76 -2.20
CA TRP A 120 -15.57 7.61 -3.66
C TRP A 120 -16.56 8.57 -4.26
N ASN A 121 -16.11 9.39 -5.22
CA ASN A 121 -16.95 10.32 -5.97
C ASN A 121 -17.23 9.80 -7.40
N ALA A 122 -18.39 9.15 -7.55
CA ALA A 122 -18.86 8.64 -8.82
C ALA A 122 -19.57 9.72 -9.69
N THR A 123 -19.80 10.93 -9.15
CA THR A 123 -20.57 11.98 -9.82
C THR A 123 -19.72 12.89 -10.70
N THR A 124 -18.40 12.80 -10.59
CA THR A 124 -17.44 13.55 -11.43
C THR A 124 -16.97 12.74 -12.62
N THR A 125 -16.42 13.42 -13.62
CA THR A 125 -15.75 12.79 -14.77
C THR A 125 -14.37 13.43 -14.93
N PRO A 126 -13.27 12.69 -14.75
CA PRO A 126 -13.23 11.29 -14.27
C PRO A 126 -13.68 11.14 -12.83
N LYS A 127 -14.10 9.90 -12.48
CA LYS A 127 -14.39 9.50 -11.11
C LYS A 127 -13.09 9.41 -10.30
N GLY A 128 -13.21 9.51 -8.97
CA GLY A 128 -12.05 9.36 -8.08
C GLY A 128 -12.43 9.54 -6.61
N TYR A 129 -11.47 9.37 -5.73
CA TYR A 129 -11.64 9.60 -4.31
C TYR A 129 -11.46 11.08 -3.98
N ASP A 130 -12.44 11.65 -3.29
CA ASP A 130 -12.34 12.99 -2.70
C ASP A 130 -11.36 12.94 -1.51
N SER A 131 -10.72 14.06 -1.20
CA SER A 131 -9.75 14.12 -0.09
C SER A 131 -10.37 13.86 1.28
N TYR A 132 -11.68 14.08 1.44
CA TYR A 132 -12.42 13.83 2.67
C TYR A 132 -13.69 13.04 2.40
N LEU A 133 -14.27 12.47 3.47
CA LEU A 133 -15.53 11.73 3.44
C LEU A 133 -16.65 12.55 2.81
N ARG A 134 -17.47 11.88 2.01
CA ARG A 134 -18.63 12.48 1.36
C ARG A 134 -19.87 12.45 2.26
N PRO A 135 -20.92 13.23 1.93
CA PRO A 135 -22.17 13.17 2.68
C PRO A 135 -22.72 11.73 2.76
N PRO A 136 -23.28 11.31 3.92
CA PRO A 136 -23.61 12.15 5.09
C PRO A 136 -22.47 12.30 6.12
N LEU A 137 -21.29 11.68 5.93
CA LEU A 137 -20.22 11.63 6.93
C LEU A 137 -19.29 12.85 6.89
N GLY A 138 -19.24 13.55 5.78
CA GLY A 138 -18.40 14.73 5.56
C GLY A 138 -18.88 15.54 4.37
N GLN A 139 -18.05 16.48 3.90
CA GLN A 139 -18.41 17.40 2.79
C GLN A 139 -17.73 17.01 1.46
N GLY A 140 -16.95 15.94 1.43
CA GLY A 140 -16.09 15.62 0.29
C GLY A 140 -14.84 16.51 0.28
N GLY A 141 -14.31 16.73 -0.90
CA GLY A 141 -13.12 17.59 -1.10
C GLY A 141 -12.57 17.48 -2.50
N ASP A 142 -11.48 18.23 -2.73
CA ASP A 142 -10.75 18.15 -4.00
C ASP A 142 -10.09 16.78 -4.14
N LYS A 143 -9.92 16.33 -5.38
CA LYS A 143 -9.18 15.10 -5.68
C LYS A 143 -7.71 15.42 -5.86
N PHE A 144 -6.88 14.84 -5.02
CA PHE A 144 -5.44 14.86 -5.19
C PHE A 144 -5.04 13.64 -6.03
N TYR A 145 -4.16 13.84 -6.99
CA TYR A 145 -3.77 12.76 -7.91
C TYR A 145 -2.93 11.71 -7.20
N ASP A 146 -1.96 12.14 -6.40
CA ASP A 146 -1.12 11.25 -5.58
C ASP A 146 -1.93 10.46 -4.53
N ASP A 147 -2.90 11.09 -3.84
CA ASP A 147 -3.80 10.40 -2.90
C ASP A 147 -4.54 9.24 -3.60
N ASN A 148 -5.04 9.48 -4.80
CA ASN A 148 -5.71 8.46 -5.61
C ASN A 148 -4.73 7.39 -6.10
N GLU A 149 -3.51 7.77 -6.47
CA GLU A 149 -2.47 6.84 -6.92
C GLU A 149 -2.08 5.85 -5.82
N TRP A 150 -1.98 6.28 -4.56
CA TRP A 150 -1.73 5.38 -3.43
C TRP A 150 -2.81 4.31 -3.30
N ILE A 151 -4.07 4.70 -3.48
CA ILE A 151 -5.18 3.74 -3.48
C ILE A 151 -5.11 2.84 -4.71
N GLY A 152 -4.80 3.37 -5.88
CA GLY A 152 -4.60 2.60 -7.11
C GLY A 152 -3.54 1.51 -6.94
N LEU A 153 -2.40 1.85 -6.35
CA LEU A 153 -1.33 0.90 -6.04
C LEU A 153 -1.75 -0.14 -4.99
N HIS A 154 -2.46 0.28 -3.92
CA HIS A 154 -3.02 -0.66 -2.95
C HIS A 154 -3.97 -1.67 -3.62
N LEU A 155 -4.86 -1.21 -4.48
CA LEU A 155 -5.79 -2.07 -5.23
C LEU A 155 -5.04 -3.05 -6.17
N ILE A 156 -3.93 -2.64 -6.76
CA ILE A 156 -3.04 -3.55 -7.50
C ILE A 156 -2.48 -4.64 -6.59
N GLN A 157 -1.96 -4.27 -5.42
CA GLN A 157 -1.42 -5.25 -4.46
C GLN A 157 -2.50 -6.22 -3.98
N GLN A 158 -3.70 -5.72 -3.65
CA GLN A 158 -4.87 -6.52 -3.31
C GLN A 158 -5.22 -7.50 -4.43
N TYR A 159 -5.29 -7.03 -5.68
CA TYR A 159 -5.54 -7.90 -6.84
C TYR A 159 -4.46 -8.98 -7.00
N GLN A 160 -3.19 -8.63 -6.87
CA GLN A 160 -2.08 -9.59 -6.98
C GLN A 160 -2.14 -10.67 -5.89
N ARG A 161 -2.58 -10.32 -4.68
CA ARG A 161 -2.68 -11.25 -3.55
C ARG A 161 -3.94 -12.13 -3.60
N THR A 162 -5.08 -11.57 -4.01
CA THR A 162 -6.39 -12.24 -3.88
C THR A 162 -7.04 -12.66 -5.20
N GLY A 163 -6.61 -12.05 -6.32
CA GLY A 163 -7.26 -12.22 -7.63
C GLY A 163 -8.58 -11.43 -7.77
N ASP A 164 -8.91 -10.52 -6.84
CA ASP A 164 -10.14 -9.73 -6.89
C ASP A 164 -10.16 -8.77 -8.08
N ARG A 165 -11.00 -9.07 -9.07
CA ARG A 165 -11.14 -8.31 -10.31
C ARG A 165 -11.76 -6.93 -10.10
N SER A 166 -12.51 -6.72 -9.03
CA SER A 166 -13.09 -5.40 -8.73
C SER A 166 -12.00 -4.40 -8.36
N SER A 167 -10.99 -4.83 -7.60
CA SER A 167 -9.80 -4.03 -7.28
C SER A 167 -9.04 -3.62 -8.55
N LEU A 168 -8.82 -4.55 -9.48
CA LEU A 168 -8.17 -4.21 -10.76
C LEU A 168 -9.03 -3.23 -11.60
N ALA A 169 -10.35 -3.39 -11.60
CA ALA A 169 -11.25 -2.48 -12.32
C ALA A 169 -11.19 -1.06 -11.73
N ARG A 170 -11.23 -0.93 -10.40
CA ARG A 170 -11.13 0.36 -9.71
C ARG A 170 -9.77 1.01 -9.92
N ALA A 171 -8.66 0.26 -9.91
CA ALA A 171 -7.32 0.77 -10.21
C ALA A 171 -7.24 1.37 -11.64
N LYS A 172 -7.95 0.81 -12.61
CA LYS A 172 -8.05 1.36 -13.97
C LYS A 172 -8.84 2.69 -14.01
N GLU A 173 -9.94 2.80 -13.24
CA GLU A 173 -10.68 4.06 -13.11
C GLU A 173 -9.80 5.17 -12.51
N ILE A 174 -9.03 4.84 -11.46
CA ILE A 174 -8.07 5.76 -10.86
C ILE A 174 -7.01 6.18 -11.87
N PHE A 175 -6.46 5.25 -12.64
CA PHE A 175 -5.46 5.59 -13.65
C PHE A 175 -6.00 6.54 -14.71
N ALA A 176 -7.27 6.42 -15.09
CA ALA A 176 -7.92 7.37 -15.99
C ALA A 176 -8.00 8.78 -15.39
N LEU A 177 -8.23 8.90 -14.07
CA LEU A 177 -8.15 10.17 -13.35
C LEU A 177 -6.74 10.75 -13.41
N VAL A 178 -5.71 9.95 -13.15
CA VAL A 178 -4.30 10.40 -13.17
C VAL A 178 -3.92 10.93 -14.56
N VAL A 179 -4.30 10.22 -15.62
CA VAL A 179 -4.08 10.63 -17.02
C VAL A 179 -4.78 11.97 -17.30
N HIS A 180 -5.97 12.19 -16.77
CA HIS A 180 -6.71 13.45 -16.90
C HIS A 180 -5.97 14.62 -16.25
N GLY A 181 -5.19 14.37 -15.19
CA GLY A 181 -4.37 15.37 -14.50
C GLY A 181 -3.11 15.81 -15.24
N TRP A 182 -2.86 15.30 -16.45
CA TRP A 182 -1.69 15.69 -17.22
C TRP A 182 -1.82 17.11 -17.75
N ASP A 183 -0.82 17.97 -17.47
CA ASP A 183 -0.73 19.31 -18.04
C ASP A 183 -0.57 19.23 -19.57
N THR A 184 -1.52 19.81 -20.28
CA THR A 184 -1.53 19.85 -21.76
C THR A 184 -1.09 21.17 -22.33
N ASP A 185 -0.86 22.19 -21.48
CA ASP A 185 -0.36 23.49 -21.92
C ASP A 185 1.14 23.42 -22.20
N THR A 186 1.49 23.49 -23.47
CA THR A 186 2.88 23.43 -23.94
C THR A 186 3.66 24.73 -23.74
N THR A 187 3.02 25.79 -23.26
CA THR A 187 3.66 27.07 -22.96
C THR A 187 4.27 27.13 -21.57
N HIS A 188 3.84 26.23 -20.66
CA HIS A 188 4.40 26.15 -19.33
C HIS A 188 5.86 25.68 -19.37
N PRO A 189 6.75 26.26 -18.55
CA PRO A 189 8.09 25.74 -18.35
C PRO A 189 8.07 24.24 -18.00
N CYS A 190 8.91 23.46 -18.66
CA CYS A 190 8.90 22.00 -18.51
C CYS A 190 7.53 21.38 -18.80
N ALA A 191 6.97 21.68 -19.99
CA ALA A 191 5.63 21.30 -20.40
C ALA A 191 5.27 19.83 -20.12
N GLY A 192 4.05 19.59 -19.66
CA GLY A 192 3.59 18.27 -19.23
C GLY A 192 3.70 18.07 -17.72
N GLY A 193 3.63 16.80 -17.30
CA GLY A 193 3.55 16.41 -15.89
C GLY A 193 2.12 16.39 -15.35
N VAL A 194 1.89 15.61 -14.32
CA VAL A 194 0.60 15.53 -13.62
C VAL A 194 0.56 16.61 -12.55
N TYR A 195 -0.53 17.37 -12.50
CA TYR A 195 -0.80 18.31 -11.42
C TYR A 195 -0.87 17.62 -10.07
N TRP A 196 -0.79 18.38 -8.97
CA TRP A 196 -0.97 17.81 -7.62
C TRP A 196 -2.43 17.48 -7.34
N THR A 197 -3.34 18.38 -7.69
CA THR A 197 -4.78 18.19 -7.46
C THR A 197 -5.60 18.65 -8.67
N GLN A 198 -6.83 18.14 -8.74
CA GLN A 198 -7.83 18.56 -9.72
C GLN A 198 -8.41 19.96 -9.43
N ALA A 199 -8.12 20.51 -8.26
CA ALA A 199 -8.62 21.81 -7.85
C ALA A 199 -8.09 22.95 -8.77
N PRO A 200 -8.92 23.98 -9.07
CA PRO A 200 -8.51 25.10 -9.90
C PRO A 200 -7.35 25.94 -9.35
N TRP A 201 -7.08 25.83 -8.06
CA TRP A 201 -5.97 26.51 -7.40
C TRP A 201 -4.63 25.79 -7.55
N SER A 202 -4.60 24.56 -8.05
CA SER A 202 -3.35 23.80 -8.28
C SER A 202 -2.51 24.48 -9.34
N GLN A 203 -1.29 24.86 -8.97
CA GLN A 203 -0.38 25.66 -9.80
C GLN A 203 0.98 24.95 -9.98
N ASP A 204 1.02 23.63 -9.74
CA ASP A 204 2.27 22.89 -9.69
C ASP A 204 2.11 21.46 -10.24
N ARG A 205 3.21 20.91 -10.73
CA ARG A 205 3.35 19.52 -11.18
C ARG A 205 4.47 18.86 -10.39
N ASN A 206 4.17 17.69 -9.80
CA ASN A 206 4.97 17.13 -8.73
C ASN A 206 5.65 15.82 -9.13
N THR A 207 6.81 15.57 -8.56
CA THR A 207 7.44 14.24 -8.63
C THR A 207 6.49 13.17 -8.07
N ILE A 208 5.78 13.51 -6.97
CA ILE A 208 4.89 12.58 -6.30
C ILE A 208 3.57 12.31 -7.02
N SER A 209 3.17 13.13 -7.98
CA SER A 209 2.01 12.85 -8.85
C SER A 209 2.41 12.16 -10.16
N ASN A 210 3.70 12.09 -10.48
CA ASN A 210 4.19 11.46 -11.71
C ASN A 210 4.87 10.10 -11.45
N GLY A 211 5.58 9.97 -10.32
CA GLY A 211 6.24 8.72 -9.93
C GLY A 211 5.25 7.57 -9.70
N PRO A 212 4.31 7.71 -8.75
CA PRO A 212 3.30 6.68 -8.49
C PRO A 212 2.37 6.44 -9.69
N GLY A 213 2.04 7.50 -10.47
CA GLY A 213 1.32 7.36 -11.73
C GLY A 213 2.06 6.47 -12.73
N ALA A 214 3.38 6.62 -12.83
CA ALA A 214 4.21 5.74 -13.65
C ALA A 214 4.27 4.30 -13.08
N GLU A 215 4.34 4.13 -11.75
CA GLU A 215 4.25 2.81 -11.10
C GLU A 215 2.92 2.14 -11.42
N LEU A 216 1.80 2.82 -11.19
CA LEU A 216 0.45 2.31 -11.43
C LEU A 216 0.26 1.92 -12.90
N GLY A 217 0.67 2.77 -13.84
CA GLY A 217 0.63 2.47 -15.27
C GLY A 217 1.48 1.26 -15.65
N ALA A 218 2.68 1.13 -15.08
CA ALA A 218 3.56 -0.02 -15.33
C ALA A 218 2.96 -1.33 -14.76
N HIS A 219 2.37 -1.30 -13.57
CA HIS A 219 1.64 -2.44 -12.99
C HIS A 219 0.45 -2.85 -13.86
N LEU A 220 -0.39 -1.88 -14.27
CA LEU A 220 -1.55 -2.15 -15.13
C LEU A 220 -1.11 -2.78 -16.45
N TYR A 221 -0.03 -2.30 -17.08
CA TYR A 221 0.54 -2.95 -18.28
C TYR A 221 1.00 -4.38 -18.01
N LEU A 222 1.73 -4.61 -16.91
CA LEU A 222 2.23 -5.95 -16.58
C LEU A 222 1.08 -6.96 -16.38
N LEU A 223 -0.05 -6.50 -15.83
CA LEU A 223 -1.24 -7.32 -15.55
C LEU A 223 -2.13 -7.51 -16.78
N THR A 224 -2.30 -6.47 -17.61
CA THR A 224 -3.30 -6.46 -18.68
C THR A 224 -2.72 -6.61 -20.10
N ARG A 225 -1.43 -6.26 -20.28
CA ARG A 225 -0.74 -6.15 -21.57
C ARG A 225 -1.28 -5.03 -22.49
N ASP A 226 -2.14 -4.16 -21.98
CA ASP A 226 -2.58 -2.99 -22.72
C ASP A 226 -1.46 -1.94 -22.79
N LYS A 227 -1.00 -1.66 -24.03
CA LYS A 227 0.14 -0.78 -24.31
C LYS A 227 -0.11 0.68 -23.93
N SER A 228 -1.38 1.10 -23.81
CA SER A 228 -1.72 2.47 -23.41
C SER A 228 -1.16 2.81 -22.02
N TYR A 229 -1.27 1.87 -21.07
CA TYR A 229 -0.71 2.02 -19.73
C TYR A 229 0.83 2.18 -19.74
N LEU A 230 1.52 1.39 -20.55
CA LEU A 230 2.98 1.50 -20.66
C LEU A 230 3.40 2.83 -21.30
N THR A 231 2.65 3.31 -22.28
CA THR A 231 2.91 4.60 -22.92
C THR A 231 2.84 5.74 -21.91
N TRP A 232 1.79 5.77 -21.10
CA TRP A 232 1.63 6.77 -20.04
C TRP A 232 2.67 6.63 -18.93
N ALA A 233 2.95 5.42 -18.46
CA ALA A 233 3.99 5.18 -17.46
C ALA A 233 5.35 5.72 -17.91
N LYS A 234 5.74 5.46 -19.16
CA LYS A 234 6.97 6.02 -19.75
C LYS A 234 6.94 7.54 -19.84
N LYS A 235 5.79 8.12 -20.20
CA LYS A 235 5.62 9.55 -20.36
C LYS A 235 5.78 10.28 -19.02
N MET A 236 5.13 9.81 -17.96
CA MET A 236 5.23 10.36 -16.61
C MET A 236 6.65 10.22 -16.04
N TYR A 237 7.24 9.03 -16.17
CA TYR A 237 8.62 8.79 -15.75
C TYR A 237 9.63 9.68 -16.46
N ALA A 238 9.52 9.80 -17.79
CA ALA A 238 10.41 10.63 -18.59
C ALA A 238 10.28 12.12 -18.24
N TRP A 239 9.06 12.62 -17.99
CA TRP A 239 8.85 13.98 -17.53
C TRP A 239 9.56 14.25 -16.20
N ALA A 240 9.38 13.39 -15.21
CA ALA A 240 10.07 13.55 -13.93
C ALA A 240 11.59 13.50 -14.09
N GLN A 241 12.13 12.60 -14.92
CA GLN A 241 13.57 12.56 -15.21
C GLN A 241 14.08 13.87 -15.86
N GLN A 242 13.31 14.42 -16.78
CA GLN A 242 13.72 15.62 -17.52
C GLN A 242 13.63 16.89 -16.67
N CYS A 243 12.59 17.00 -15.84
CA CYS A 243 12.21 18.24 -15.19
C CYS A 243 12.60 18.31 -13.71
N MET A 244 12.64 17.16 -13.03
CA MET A 244 12.77 17.10 -11.58
C MET A 244 14.07 16.45 -11.09
N LEU A 245 14.90 15.87 -11.98
CA LEU A 245 16.16 15.26 -11.58
C LEU A 245 17.22 16.33 -11.30
N ALA A 246 17.69 16.37 -10.07
CA ALA A 246 18.72 17.28 -9.59
C ALA A 246 20.13 16.82 -9.98
N PRO A 247 21.14 17.73 -10.00
CA PRO A 247 22.53 17.38 -10.33
C PRO A 247 23.17 16.34 -9.39
N ASN A 248 22.67 16.18 -8.16
CA ASN A 248 23.13 15.16 -7.20
C ASN A 248 22.50 13.78 -7.44
N GLY A 249 21.67 13.62 -8.47
CA GLY A 249 21.03 12.37 -8.84
C GLY A 249 19.77 12.03 -8.04
N LEU A 250 19.21 12.96 -7.26
CA LEU A 250 17.94 12.85 -6.56
C LEU A 250 16.88 13.69 -7.24
N TYR A 251 15.62 13.43 -6.96
CA TYR A 251 14.50 14.21 -7.49
C TYR A 251 14.07 15.31 -6.51
N TRP A 252 13.84 16.51 -7.05
CA TRP A 252 13.18 17.62 -6.38
C TRP A 252 11.68 17.35 -6.21
N ASP A 253 11.01 18.20 -5.45
CA ASP A 253 9.61 18.00 -5.09
C ASP A 253 8.65 18.35 -6.23
N HIS A 254 8.55 19.63 -6.59
CA HIS A 254 7.65 20.08 -7.63
C HIS A 254 8.18 21.29 -8.41
N ILE A 255 7.53 21.60 -9.54
CA ILE A 255 7.74 22.80 -10.34
C ILE A 255 6.38 23.51 -10.53
N ASP A 256 6.35 24.82 -10.25
CA ASP A 256 5.17 25.63 -10.49
C ASP A 256 4.98 25.98 -11.98
N LEU A 257 3.87 26.65 -12.33
CA LEU A 257 3.57 27.04 -13.70
C LEU A 257 4.45 28.19 -14.19
N ALA A 258 5.13 28.90 -13.31
CA ALA A 258 6.12 29.91 -13.64
C ALA A 258 7.53 29.36 -13.86
N GLY A 259 7.75 28.08 -13.52
CA GLY A 259 9.04 27.39 -13.64
C GLY A 259 9.90 27.42 -12.39
N THR A 260 9.36 27.86 -11.25
CA THR A 260 10.06 27.80 -9.96
C THR A 260 10.05 26.37 -9.44
N ILE A 261 11.22 25.86 -9.08
CA ILE A 261 11.36 24.49 -8.55
C ILE A 261 11.51 24.52 -7.04
N GLU A 262 10.61 23.83 -6.33
CA GLU A 262 10.78 23.47 -4.93
C GLU A 262 11.79 22.32 -4.83
N LYS A 263 12.93 22.59 -4.18
CA LYS A 263 14.11 21.71 -4.23
C LYS A 263 14.23 20.72 -3.08
N THR A 264 13.22 20.61 -2.23
CA THR A 264 13.20 19.61 -1.17
C THR A 264 13.27 18.20 -1.77
N GLN A 265 14.14 17.37 -1.19
CA GLN A 265 14.37 16.01 -1.67
C GLN A 265 13.80 15.03 -0.66
N TRP A 266 12.48 14.83 -0.73
CA TRP A 266 11.78 13.89 0.13
C TRP A 266 12.12 12.44 -0.20
N SER A 267 12.19 11.57 0.81
CA SER A 267 12.54 10.16 0.60
C SER A 267 11.51 9.41 -0.27
N TYR A 268 10.22 9.75 -0.16
CA TYR A 268 9.18 9.12 -0.98
C TYR A 268 9.33 9.45 -2.47
N ASN A 269 9.74 10.67 -2.84
CA ASN A 269 10.01 11.04 -4.23
C ASN A 269 11.10 10.15 -4.85
N GLN A 270 12.14 9.85 -4.09
CA GLN A 270 13.17 8.91 -4.53
C GLN A 270 12.62 7.49 -4.64
N GLY A 271 11.79 7.10 -3.66
CA GLY A 271 11.14 5.78 -3.62
C GLY A 271 10.34 5.51 -4.89
N VAL A 272 9.38 6.38 -5.21
CA VAL A 272 8.49 6.17 -6.36
C VAL A 272 9.22 6.19 -7.70
N MET A 273 10.26 6.97 -7.84
CA MET A 273 11.07 6.95 -9.05
C MET A 273 11.95 5.69 -9.15
N LEU A 274 12.38 5.11 -8.01
CA LEU A 274 13.01 3.79 -7.95
C LEU A 274 12.05 2.69 -8.39
N GLY A 275 10.83 2.69 -7.85
CA GLY A 275 9.78 1.74 -8.17
C GLY A 275 9.39 1.81 -9.63
N ALA A 276 9.06 3.00 -10.12
CA ALA A 276 8.71 3.23 -11.54
C ALA A 276 9.80 2.73 -12.50
N GLY A 277 11.07 3.09 -12.24
CA GLY A 277 12.20 2.59 -13.05
C GLY A 277 12.31 1.07 -13.02
N THR A 278 12.16 0.46 -11.85
CA THR A 278 12.20 -1.02 -11.70
C THR A 278 11.06 -1.70 -12.45
N LEU A 279 9.84 -1.18 -12.35
CA LEU A 279 8.66 -1.72 -13.03
C LEU A 279 8.74 -1.53 -14.55
N LEU A 280 9.24 -0.38 -15.02
CA LEU A 280 9.49 -0.15 -16.43
C LEU A 280 10.56 -1.12 -16.99
N TYR A 281 11.61 -1.44 -16.22
CA TYR A 281 12.53 -2.51 -16.59
C TYR A 281 11.83 -3.88 -16.66
N LYS A 282 11.00 -4.23 -15.69
CA LYS A 282 10.20 -5.47 -15.73
C LYS A 282 9.30 -5.53 -16.97
N ALA A 283 8.69 -4.41 -17.35
CA ALA A 283 7.77 -4.28 -18.46
C ALA A 283 8.45 -4.33 -19.85
N THR A 284 9.63 -3.72 -19.97
CA THR A 284 10.28 -3.50 -21.27
C THR A 284 11.55 -4.33 -21.52
N ARG A 285 12.19 -4.80 -20.44
CA ARG A 285 13.53 -5.39 -20.43
C ARG A 285 14.66 -4.44 -20.86
N ASP A 286 14.36 -3.15 -21.01
CA ASP A 286 15.36 -2.13 -21.26
C ASP A 286 16.19 -1.87 -19.99
N LYS A 287 17.46 -2.19 -20.07
CA LYS A 287 18.43 -2.07 -18.95
C LYS A 287 18.64 -0.63 -18.50
N LYS A 288 18.30 0.37 -19.34
CA LYS A 288 18.41 1.77 -18.98
C LYS A 288 17.61 2.05 -17.69
N TYR A 289 16.36 1.60 -17.62
CA TYR A 289 15.51 1.83 -16.44
C TYR A 289 16.07 1.19 -15.16
N LEU A 290 16.63 -0.02 -15.26
CA LEU A 290 17.27 -0.68 -14.11
C LEU A 290 18.54 0.05 -13.67
N ASN A 291 19.34 0.54 -14.62
CA ASN A 291 20.56 1.31 -14.32
C ASN A 291 20.21 2.64 -13.66
N ASP A 292 19.19 3.34 -14.15
CA ASP A 292 18.69 4.59 -13.54
C ASP A 292 18.21 4.33 -12.11
N ALA A 293 17.39 3.30 -11.87
CA ALA A 293 16.93 2.92 -10.53
C ALA A 293 18.09 2.58 -9.57
N LYS A 294 19.09 1.83 -10.04
CA LYS A 294 20.30 1.52 -9.23
C LYS A 294 21.14 2.76 -8.93
N ALA A 295 21.27 3.67 -9.89
CA ALA A 295 21.99 4.92 -9.71
C ALA A 295 21.30 5.80 -8.66
N LEU A 296 19.97 5.94 -8.76
CA LEU A 296 19.15 6.66 -7.79
C LEU A 296 19.22 6.02 -6.39
N ALA A 297 19.14 4.68 -6.31
CA ALA A 297 19.30 3.97 -5.03
C ALA A 297 20.65 4.24 -4.38
N LYS A 298 21.73 4.24 -5.17
CA LYS A 298 23.07 4.58 -4.67
C LYS A 298 23.15 6.01 -4.17
N ALA A 299 22.64 6.97 -4.93
CA ALA A 299 22.66 8.40 -4.59
C ALA A 299 21.80 8.68 -3.33
N SER A 300 20.57 8.15 -3.29
CA SER A 300 19.64 8.38 -2.18
C SER A 300 20.13 7.74 -0.87
N LEU A 301 20.65 6.51 -0.92
CA LEU A 301 21.22 5.87 0.27
C LEU A 301 22.39 6.67 0.84
N ALA A 302 23.29 7.18 0.00
CA ALA A 302 24.41 8.02 0.44
C ALA A 302 23.92 9.35 1.02
N PHE A 303 22.95 9.99 0.37
CA PHE A 303 22.40 11.27 0.81
C PHE A 303 21.69 11.15 2.18
N TYR A 304 20.84 10.14 2.34
CA TYR A 304 20.07 9.96 3.57
C TYR A 304 20.91 9.38 4.73
N ALA A 305 21.99 8.68 4.46
CA ALA A 305 22.91 8.22 5.50
C ALA A 305 23.71 9.38 6.13
N ALA A 306 23.97 10.44 5.36
CA ALA A 306 24.71 11.59 5.84
C ALA A 306 23.84 12.44 6.79
N GLU A 307 24.43 12.94 7.89
CA GLU A 307 23.81 13.90 8.82
C GLU A 307 22.47 13.43 9.42
N ASP A 308 22.27 12.12 9.48
CA ASP A 308 21.04 11.48 9.98
C ASP A 308 19.77 11.93 9.22
N ARG A 309 19.92 12.24 7.92
CA ARG A 309 18.83 12.78 7.10
C ARG A 309 17.67 11.79 6.99
N LEU A 310 17.94 10.49 6.97
CA LEU A 310 16.87 9.47 6.92
C LEU A 310 15.94 9.54 8.14
N TRP A 311 16.53 9.76 9.32
CA TRP A 311 15.77 9.91 10.56
C TRP A 311 14.94 11.20 10.59
N LYS A 312 15.42 12.23 9.91
CA LYS A 312 14.73 13.53 9.80
C LYS A 312 13.63 13.54 8.74
N GLN A 313 13.54 12.51 7.89
CA GLN A 313 12.41 12.35 6.97
C GLN A 313 11.18 11.86 7.72
N PRO A 314 9.96 12.28 7.32
CA PRO A 314 8.73 11.69 7.84
C PRO A 314 8.69 10.17 7.65
N THR A 315 8.28 9.45 8.68
CA THR A 315 8.25 7.96 8.66
C THR A 315 7.33 7.44 7.55
N ARG A 316 6.20 8.10 7.30
CA ARG A 316 5.31 7.82 6.18
C ARG A 316 5.99 7.87 4.82
N PHE A 317 6.94 8.79 4.63
CA PHE A 317 7.72 8.89 3.40
C PHE A 317 8.79 7.79 3.34
N ASN A 318 9.40 7.46 4.47
CA ASN A 318 10.35 6.37 4.56
C ASN A 318 9.69 4.99 4.28
N ALA A 319 8.43 4.78 4.68
CA ALA A 319 7.71 3.55 4.37
C ALA A 319 7.59 3.33 2.86
N ILE A 320 7.23 4.37 2.11
CA ILE A 320 7.15 4.34 0.64
C ILE A 320 8.54 4.11 0.03
N TYR A 321 9.55 4.81 0.54
CA TYR A 321 10.94 4.66 0.07
C TYR A 321 11.45 3.23 0.27
N PHE A 322 11.27 2.65 1.45
CA PHE A 322 11.71 1.28 1.74
C PHE A 322 10.94 0.25 0.92
N LYS A 323 9.62 0.41 0.74
CA LYS A 323 8.84 -0.46 -0.15
C LYS A 323 9.48 -0.52 -1.53
N ASN A 324 9.81 0.62 -2.10
CA ASN A 324 10.37 0.71 -3.44
C ASN A 324 11.83 0.20 -3.53
N LEU A 325 12.62 0.36 -2.46
CA LEU A 325 13.92 -0.33 -2.37
C LEU A 325 13.77 -1.86 -2.37
N LEU A 326 12.74 -2.41 -1.71
CA LEU A 326 12.47 -3.85 -1.75
C LEU A 326 11.97 -4.31 -3.13
N ILE A 327 11.19 -3.48 -3.83
CA ILE A 327 10.82 -3.73 -5.23
C ILE A 327 12.08 -3.80 -6.11
N LEU A 328 13.03 -2.88 -5.95
CA LEU A 328 14.31 -2.93 -6.64
C LEU A 328 15.13 -4.17 -6.25
N ASP A 329 15.09 -4.58 -4.97
CA ASP A 329 15.76 -5.80 -4.52
C ASP A 329 15.24 -7.06 -5.21
N SER A 330 13.98 -7.09 -5.63
CA SER A 330 13.39 -8.23 -6.35
C SER A 330 14.10 -8.55 -7.68
N VAL A 331 14.81 -7.57 -8.27
CA VAL A 331 15.51 -7.71 -9.56
C VAL A 331 17.03 -7.51 -9.45
N SER A 332 17.48 -6.76 -8.44
CA SER A 332 18.92 -6.47 -8.26
C SER A 332 19.62 -7.39 -7.26
N HIS A 333 18.86 -8.03 -6.39
CA HIS A 333 19.32 -8.95 -5.36
C HIS A 333 20.38 -8.36 -4.40
N ASP A 334 20.23 -7.09 -4.01
CA ASP A 334 21.15 -6.38 -3.14
C ASP A 334 20.59 -6.23 -1.72
N ARG A 335 21.12 -7.02 -0.80
CA ARG A 335 20.66 -7.08 0.61
C ARG A 335 20.75 -5.75 1.38
N LYS A 336 21.54 -4.79 0.90
CA LYS A 336 21.67 -3.48 1.57
C LYS A 336 20.35 -2.73 1.65
N TYR A 337 19.46 -2.92 0.68
CA TYR A 337 18.16 -2.24 0.64
C TYR A 337 17.28 -2.65 1.83
N LYS A 338 17.22 -3.94 2.13
CA LYS A 338 16.52 -4.42 3.32
C LYS A 338 17.22 -4.00 4.61
N ALA A 339 18.56 -4.06 4.65
CA ALA A 339 19.34 -3.73 5.84
C ALA A 339 19.12 -2.28 6.33
N VAL A 340 18.95 -1.32 5.41
CA VAL A 340 18.64 0.07 5.77
C VAL A 340 17.27 0.19 6.45
N ALA A 341 16.24 -0.48 5.92
CA ALA A 341 14.91 -0.51 6.53
C ALA A 341 14.93 -1.22 7.90
N GLU A 342 15.69 -2.31 8.04
CA GLU A 342 15.87 -3.03 9.31
C GLU A 342 16.54 -2.15 10.38
N ALA A 343 17.57 -1.40 10.00
CA ALA A 343 18.25 -0.46 10.90
C ALA A 343 17.30 0.66 11.35
N TYR A 344 16.54 1.25 10.42
CA TYR A 344 15.54 2.28 10.74
C TYR A 344 14.45 1.75 11.67
N SER A 345 13.84 0.62 11.35
CA SER A 345 12.81 -0.02 12.18
C SER A 345 13.32 -0.32 13.60
N THR A 346 14.54 -0.84 13.71
CA THR A 346 15.13 -1.16 15.01
C THR A 346 15.34 0.08 15.86
N ARG A 347 15.81 1.16 15.26
CA ARG A 347 15.98 2.45 15.93
C ARG A 347 14.63 3.03 16.36
N ALA A 348 13.64 3.06 15.46
CA ALA A 348 12.31 3.59 15.76
C ALA A 348 11.62 2.82 16.88
N TRP A 349 11.75 1.50 16.90
CA TRP A 349 11.21 0.66 17.97
C TRP A 349 11.80 0.99 19.33
N LYS A 350 13.09 1.34 19.38
CA LYS A 350 13.81 1.65 20.61
C LYS A 350 13.64 3.10 21.06
N GLU A 351 13.64 4.05 20.12
CA GLU A 351 13.81 5.48 20.43
C GLU A 351 12.50 6.28 20.27
N ALA A 352 11.59 5.88 19.37
CA ALA A 352 10.38 6.63 19.10
C ALA A 352 9.11 5.98 19.68
N ARG A 353 9.14 4.67 19.96
CA ARG A 353 7.95 3.95 20.43
C ARG A 353 7.76 4.13 21.93
N ASP A 354 6.56 4.59 22.33
CA ASP A 354 6.12 4.51 23.71
C ASP A 354 5.72 3.06 24.07
N PRO A 355 6.38 2.41 25.01
CA PRO A 355 6.08 1.04 25.38
C PRO A 355 4.70 0.85 26.05
N ALA A 356 4.13 1.90 26.66
CA ALA A 356 2.84 1.82 27.34
C ALA A 356 1.66 1.86 26.35
N THR A 357 1.76 2.65 25.31
CA THR A 357 0.71 2.81 24.29
C THR A 357 0.98 2.00 23.04
N GLY A 358 2.23 1.79 22.67
CA GLY A 358 2.65 1.23 21.41
C GLY A 358 2.64 2.23 20.25
N LEU A 359 2.40 3.52 20.53
CA LEU A 359 2.43 4.59 19.54
C LEU A 359 3.86 5.11 19.33
N PHE A 360 4.12 5.65 18.13
CA PHE A 360 5.42 6.19 17.76
C PHE A 360 5.40 7.72 17.75
N HIS A 361 6.26 8.32 18.56
CA HIS A 361 6.42 9.76 18.69
C HIS A 361 7.71 10.20 17.98
N PHE A 362 7.60 10.71 16.76
CA PHE A 362 8.72 11.26 15.98
C PHE A 362 8.85 12.79 16.15
N ALA A 363 7.81 13.43 16.68
CA ALA A 363 7.75 14.85 16.98
C ALA A 363 6.95 15.07 18.27
N GLU A 364 6.99 16.28 18.80
CA GLU A 364 6.10 16.70 19.88
C GLU A 364 4.64 16.82 19.40
N GLY A 365 3.68 16.67 20.31
CA GLY A 365 2.24 16.76 20.03
C GLY A 365 1.57 15.42 19.69
N PRO A 366 0.36 15.48 19.10
CA PRO A 366 -0.40 14.28 18.74
C PRO A 366 0.34 13.37 17.75
N VAL A 367 0.20 12.06 17.96
CA VAL A 367 0.71 11.08 17.00
C VAL A 367 -0.16 11.08 15.77
N GLN A 368 0.45 11.25 14.60
CA GLN A 368 -0.24 11.23 13.31
C GLN A 368 -0.52 9.80 12.86
N LEU A 369 -1.72 9.54 12.33
CA LEU A 369 -2.09 8.25 11.75
C LEU A 369 -1.10 7.80 10.67
N LEU A 370 -0.60 8.75 9.87
CA LEU A 370 0.41 8.51 8.84
C LEU A 370 1.72 7.94 9.41
N GLU A 371 2.20 8.49 10.54
CA GLU A 371 3.46 8.03 11.15
C GLU A 371 3.29 6.63 11.77
N GLN A 372 2.17 6.41 12.47
CA GLN A 372 1.85 5.09 13.03
C GLN A 372 1.69 4.04 11.92
N SER A 373 0.97 4.36 10.85
CA SER A 373 0.78 3.49 9.69
C SER A 373 2.09 3.20 8.97
N GLY A 374 2.97 4.20 8.84
CA GLY A 374 4.29 4.05 8.24
C GLY A 374 5.14 3.01 8.97
N MET A 375 5.14 3.02 10.31
CA MET A 375 5.86 2.02 11.10
C MET A 375 5.29 0.62 10.94
N VAL A 376 3.96 0.48 10.91
CA VAL A 376 3.32 -0.82 10.62
C VAL A 376 3.75 -1.34 9.26
N GLN A 377 3.71 -0.50 8.23
CA GLN A 377 4.10 -0.87 6.87
C GLN A 377 5.56 -1.33 6.81
N ILE A 378 6.49 -0.56 7.40
CA ILE A 378 7.93 -0.89 7.41
C ILE A 378 8.15 -2.27 8.04
N ASP A 379 7.61 -2.50 9.23
CA ASP A 379 7.80 -3.76 9.94
C ASP A 379 7.12 -4.93 9.22
N ALA A 380 5.93 -4.72 8.65
CA ALA A 380 5.24 -5.75 7.88
C ALA A 380 6.03 -6.16 6.63
N LEU A 381 6.53 -5.19 5.85
CA LEU A 381 7.33 -5.43 4.65
C LEU A 381 8.66 -6.16 4.97
N LEU A 382 9.28 -5.87 6.10
CA LEU A 382 10.47 -6.58 6.57
C LEU A 382 10.20 -8.05 6.90
N ALA A 383 8.96 -8.40 7.23
CA ALA A 383 8.51 -9.77 7.47
C ALA A 383 8.14 -10.53 6.19
N TRP A 384 7.99 -9.83 5.05
CA TRP A 384 7.74 -10.47 3.77
C TRP A 384 8.95 -11.28 3.30
N PRO A 385 8.76 -12.48 2.72
CA PRO A 385 9.86 -13.22 2.13
C PRO A 385 10.36 -12.48 0.89
N ARG A 386 11.68 -12.45 0.72
CA ARG A 386 12.34 -11.75 -0.40
C ARG A 386 11.79 -12.12 -1.77
N GLY A 387 11.44 -13.40 -1.97
CA GLY A 387 10.84 -13.88 -3.21
C GLY A 387 9.50 -13.23 -3.55
N LYS A 388 8.86 -12.56 -2.59
CA LYS A 388 7.58 -11.87 -2.75
C LYS A 388 7.71 -10.35 -3.00
N TYR A 389 8.89 -9.77 -2.91
CA TYR A 389 9.07 -8.33 -3.14
C TYR A 389 8.67 -7.87 -4.55
N GLY A 390 8.64 -8.78 -5.51
CA GLY A 390 8.13 -8.49 -6.86
C GLY A 390 6.62 -8.35 -6.97
N GLU A 391 5.87 -8.69 -5.91
CA GLU A 391 4.41 -8.58 -5.80
C GLU A 391 3.98 -7.28 -5.08
N LEU A 392 4.92 -6.51 -4.53
CA LEU A 392 4.63 -5.21 -3.91
C LEU A 392 4.19 -4.18 -4.96
N ALA A 393 3.24 -3.30 -4.57
CA ALA A 393 2.72 -2.24 -5.42
C ALA A 393 2.41 -0.95 -4.62
#